data_bb7de15ad4d06ef3fb922dace3aaea10
#
_entry.id   bb7de15ad4d06ef3fb922dace3aaea10
#
_cell.length_a   1.000
_cell.length_b   1.000
_cell.length_c   1.000
_cell.angle_alpha   90.00
_cell.angle_beta   90.00
_cell.angle_gamma   90.00
#
_symmetry.space_group_name_H-M   'P 1'
#
loop_
_entity.id
_entity.type
_entity.pdbx_description
1 polymer ?
#
loop_
_entity_poly.entity_id
_entity_poly.type
_entity_poly.pdbx_seq_one_letter_code
_entity_poly.pdbx_strand_id
1 'polypeptide(L)'
;MKKRTMFALLGLMLLTGACTIDPPLHLRQTAETSIVLSPTITTTFLWQVNWETQWQFNWSTDQLGPIGYAVPNAVRMHDYTLASDFTPKRHDVYNFNGTNAQVQLFQGIHNLLFHNIGSEVNLFRSEDDLADVHAYTRVISSGLKSSIPVMTQAQKAAAATRTEADDEIDEPVVLMPDELFTMYDEHREISDNLDDFEYVNGVYVLHIKGDLEPVTYIYLFQIKLINNRGRVTGSIGGAALTGMADDVCLPTRMNATSTSSVPMNVYINKDDNPDLMGARVLTFGIPGCNPADPASFAAAPAGKHYLVVNICFATGNYKNIRIDVTEQVRALSTGGVITLELDVDDFPPELIDPPITGGGGFNPLISNWEVVNGGTIIGT
;
A
#
# COMPACT_ATOMS: atom_id res chain seq x y z
N MET A 1 -64.29 58.04 2.19
CA MET A 1 -62.96 57.85 1.58
C MET A 1 -61.77 57.90 2.56
N LYS A 2 -61.84 58.58 3.69
CA LYS A 2 -60.67 58.76 4.63
C LYS A 2 -60.25 57.50 5.42
N LYS A 3 -61.08 56.52 5.63
CA LYS A 3 -60.72 55.30 6.40
C LYS A 3 -59.96 54.23 5.58
N ARG A 4 -60.18 54.15 4.27
CA ARG A 4 -59.47 53.19 3.40
C ARG A 4 -58.04 53.59 3.09
N THR A 5 -57.73 54.85 3.02
CA THR A 5 -56.37 55.39 2.82
C THR A 5 -55.52 55.26 4.05
N MET A 6 -56.08 55.30 5.25
CA MET A 6 -55.35 55.13 6.51
C MET A 6 -54.90 53.70 6.73
N PHE A 7 -55.74 52.73 6.31
CA PHE A 7 -55.33 51.25 6.39
C PHE A 7 -54.26 50.92 5.34
N ALA A 8 -54.28 51.52 4.17
CA ALA A 8 -53.26 51.31 3.17
C ALA A 8 -51.90 51.90 3.59
N LEU A 9 -51.88 53.03 4.29
CA LEU A 9 -50.65 53.65 4.81
C LEU A 9 -50.10 52.88 5.99
N LEU A 10 -50.94 52.30 6.86
CA LEU A 10 -50.52 51.46 7.98
C LEU A 10 -49.97 50.11 7.48
N GLY A 11 -50.57 49.54 6.42
CA GLY A 11 -50.06 48.32 5.76
C GLY A 11 -48.71 48.54 5.05
N LEU A 12 -48.48 49.72 4.48
CA LEU A 12 -47.22 50.06 3.82
C LEU A 12 -46.10 50.30 4.83
N MET A 13 -46.39 50.85 6.01
CA MET A 13 -45.42 51.00 7.10
C MET A 13 -45.04 49.69 7.75
N LEU A 14 -45.91 48.68 7.75
CA LEU A 14 -45.61 47.34 8.25
C LEU A 14 -44.75 46.51 7.29
N LEU A 15 -44.80 46.83 5.99
CA LEU A 15 -43.97 46.14 4.97
C LEU A 15 -42.55 46.72 4.87
N THR A 16 -42.33 47.96 5.28
CA THR A 16 -40.98 48.57 5.26
C THR A 16 -40.19 48.25 6.54
N GLY A 17 -40.84 47.80 7.63
CA GLY A 17 -40.16 47.42 8.87
C GLY A 17 -39.65 45.98 8.90
N ALA A 18 -40.03 45.14 7.92
CA ALA A 18 -39.63 43.76 7.90
C ALA A 18 -38.30 43.47 7.17
N CYS A 19 -37.72 44.50 6.54
CA CYS A 19 -36.48 44.31 5.78
C CYS A 19 -35.21 44.86 6.43
N THR A 20 -35.26 45.30 7.69
CA THR A 20 -34.10 45.94 8.32
C THR A 20 -33.58 45.24 9.58
N ILE A 21 -34.02 44.03 9.87
CA ILE A 21 -33.44 43.25 10.96
C ILE A 21 -33.06 41.89 10.41
N ASP A 22 -32.17 41.87 9.46
CA ASP A 22 -31.15 40.83 9.52
C ASP A 22 -30.14 41.30 10.56
N PRO A 23 -29.98 40.59 11.68
CA PRO A 23 -28.84 40.83 12.52
C PRO A 23 -27.63 40.67 11.64
N PRO A 24 -26.64 41.57 11.69
CA PRO A 24 -25.41 41.38 10.96
C PRO A 24 -24.89 40.02 11.39
N LEU A 25 -25.11 39.05 10.53
CA LEU A 25 -24.66 37.68 10.71
C LEU A 25 -23.17 37.74 11.01
N HIS A 26 -22.86 37.66 12.28
CA HIS A 26 -21.62 37.11 12.78
C HIS A 26 -20.28 37.65 12.30
N LEU A 27 -20.28 38.74 11.55
CA LEU A 27 -19.04 39.42 11.16
C LEU A 27 -18.33 40.10 12.36
N ARG A 28 -18.97 40.20 13.51
CA ARG A 28 -18.36 40.83 14.68
C ARG A 28 -17.56 39.87 15.57
N GLN A 29 -17.74 38.57 15.45
CA GLN A 29 -16.96 37.63 16.27
C GLN A 29 -15.71 37.16 15.56
N THR A 30 -15.61 37.34 14.26
CA THR A 30 -14.46 36.93 13.47
C THR A 30 -13.43 38.00 13.25
N ALA A 31 -13.80 39.30 13.46
CA ALA A 31 -12.90 40.42 13.20
C ALA A 31 -11.91 40.70 14.33
N GLU A 32 -12.14 40.16 15.54
CA GLU A 32 -11.28 40.45 16.69
C GLU A 32 -10.27 39.33 17.01
N THR A 33 -10.33 38.16 16.38
CA THR A 33 -9.51 37.02 16.77
C THR A 33 -9.00 36.09 15.67
N SER A 34 -9.24 36.36 14.40
CA SER A 34 -8.70 35.49 13.37
C SER A 34 -7.58 36.18 12.58
N ILE A 35 -6.39 36.07 13.12
CA ILE A 35 -5.20 36.13 12.27
C ILE A 35 -5.23 34.83 11.47
N VAL A 36 -5.53 34.93 10.18
CA VAL A 36 -5.41 33.80 9.27
C VAL A 36 -3.94 33.62 8.96
N LEU A 37 -3.35 32.61 9.55
CA LEU A 37 -1.97 32.23 9.33
C LEU A 37 -1.91 31.25 8.15
N SER A 38 -0.87 31.38 7.33
CA SER A 38 -0.67 30.48 6.19
C SER A 38 0.54 29.59 6.46
N PRO A 39 0.38 28.44 7.13
CA PRO A 39 1.49 27.52 7.34
C PRO A 39 1.97 26.97 5.99
N THR A 40 3.26 26.96 5.79
CA THR A 40 3.91 26.26 4.67
C THR A 40 4.29 24.85 5.14
N ILE A 41 3.78 23.85 4.44
CA ILE A 41 4.03 22.46 4.76
C ILE A 41 5.06 21.94 3.78
N THR A 42 6.14 21.41 4.30
CA THR A 42 7.19 20.74 3.52
C THR A 42 7.34 19.33 4.07
N THR A 43 7.13 18.35 3.21
CA THR A 43 7.34 16.95 3.54
C THR A 43 8.59 16.44 2.81
N THR A 44 9.39 15.66 3.50
CA THR A 44 10.58 14.99 2.94
C THR A 44 10.40 13.49 2.95
N PHE A 45 11.15 12.78 2.09
CA PHE A 45 11.14 11.33 2.07
C PHE A 45 12.34 10.80 2.83
N LEU A 46 12.09 9.95 3.80
CA LEU A 46 13.10 9.10 4.39
C LEU A 46 13.00 7.71 3.77
N TRP A 47 13.79 7.46 2.75
CA TRP A 47 13.97 6.12 2.24
C TRP A 47 15.44 5.91 1.92
N GLN A 48 15.99 4.81 2.39
CA GLN A 48 17.31 4.35 1.99
C GLN A 48 17.25 2.85 1.87
N VAL A 49 17.42 2.37 0.65
CA VAL A 49 17.68 0.96 0.45
C VAL A 49 18.83 0.85 -0.53
N ASN A 50 19.99 0.47 -0.04
CA ASN A 50 21.12 0.12 -0.88
C ASN A 50 21.01 -1.38 -1.23
N TRP A 51 20.06 -1.71 -2.10
CA TRP A 51 19.83 -3.08 -2.56
C TRP A 51 20.70 -3.45 -3.76
N GLU A 52 21.30 -2.50 -4.44
CA GLU A 52 22.07 -2.71 -5.65
C GLU A 52 23.22 -3.71 -5.46
N THR A 53 23.85 -3.70 -4.29
CA THR A 53 24.94 -4.64 -3.98
C THR A 53 24.47 -6.06 -3.72
N GLN A 54 23.20 -6.25 -3.39
CA GLN A 54 22.61 -7.56 -3.08
C GLN A 54 21.85 -8.15 -4.27
N TRP A 55 21.38 -7.28 -5.19
CA TRP A 55 20.56 -7.68 -6.32
C TRP A 55 21.44 -8.12 -7.50
N GLN A 56 21.25 -9.35 -7.94
CA GLN A 56 22.02 -9.98 -9.03
C GLN A 56 21.19 -10.21 -10.30
N PHE A 57 19.87 -10.10 -10.19
CA PHE A 57 18.98 -10.24 -11.33
C PHE A 57 19.11 -9.05 -12.28
N ASN A 58 19.15 -9.28 -13.60
CA ASN A 58 19.11 -8.20 -14.58
C ASN A 58 17.72 -7.60 -14.62
N TRP A 59 17.58 -6.47 -13.96
CA TRP A 59 16.30 -5.85 -13.69
C TRP A 59 15.75 -5.12 -14.90
N SER A 60 14.52 -5.47 -15.30
CA SER A 60 13.75 -4.71 -16.28
C SER A 60 12.65 -3.92 -15.57
N THR A 61 12.74 -2.60 -15.58
CA THR A 61 11.72 -1.71 -15.02
C THR A 61 10.38 -1.84 -15.73
N ASP A 62 10.38 -2.18 -17.01
CA ASP A 62 9.16 -2.41 -17.80
C ASP A 62 8.39 -3.65 -17.32
N GLN A 63 9.10 -4.63 -16.79
CA GLN A 63 8.50 -5.89 -16.32
C GLN A 63 8.13 -5.86 -14.83
N LEU A 64 9.01 -5.34 -13.99
CA LEU A 64 8.91 -5.45 -12.54
C LEU A 64 8.69 -4.10 -11.83
N GLY A 65 8.75 -3.00 -12.57
CA GLY A 65 8.69 -1.65 -12.03
C GLY A 65 10.02 -1.18 -11.44
N PRO A 66 10.07 -0.03 -10.79
CA PRO A 66 11.28 0.51 -10.20
C PRO A 66 11.73 -0.34 -9.00
N ILE A 67 13.05 -0.44 -8.78
CA ILE A 67 13.59 -1.15 -7.61
C ILE A 67 13.22 -0.44 -6.32
N GLY A 68 13.38 0.88 -6.27
CA GLY A 68 13.08 1.71 -5.11
C GLY A 68 11.72 2.37 -5.16
N TYR A 69 11.49 3.26 -4.21
CA TYR A 69 10.26 4.06 -4.13
C TYR A 69 10.33 5.28 -5.04
N ALA A 70 9.19 5.66 -5.60
CA ALA A 70 9.04 6.91 -6.33
C ALA A 70 8.58 8.04 -5.41
N VAL A 71 8.97 9.26 -5.73
CA VAL A 71 8.48 10.46 -5.04
C VAL A 71 6.99 10.64 -5.36
N PRO A 72 6.10 10.76 -4.36
CA PRO A 72 4.68 10.97 -4.61
C PRO A 72 4.39 12.24 -5.40
N ASN A 73 3.47 12.11 -6.33
CA ASN A 73 2.99 13.24 -7.13
C ASN A 73 1.97 14.12 -6.39
N ALA A 74 1.30 13.57 -5.40
CA ALA A 74 0.28 14.26 -4.64
C ALA A 74 0.22 13.71 -3.21
N VAL A 75 -0.09 14.62 -2.28
CA VAL A 75 -0.23 14.33 -0.85
C VAL A 75 -1.57 14.86 -0.37
N ARG A 76 -2.22 14.12 0.52
CA ARG A 76 -3.39 14.54 1.28
C ARG A 76 -2.98 14.82 2.70
N MET A 77 -3.49 15.92 3.25
CA MET A 77 -3.41 16.24 4.67
C MET A 77 -4.82 16.21 5.26
N HIS A 78 -4.97 15.51 6.34
CA HIS A 78 -6.10 15.58 7.23
C HIS A 78 -5.74 16.48 8.40
N ASP A 79 -6.53 17.50 8.65
CA ASP A 79 -6.43 18.42 9.77
C ASP A 79 -7.55 18.12 10.76
N TYR A 80 -7.21 17.49 11.86
CA TYR A 80 -8.12 17.25 12.98
C TYR A 80 -7.88 18.33 14.03
N THR A 81 -8.63 19.44 13.92
CA THR A 81 -8.58 20.51 14.94
C THR A 81 -9.13 20.01 16.26
N LEU A 82 -8.42 20.28 17.34
CA LEU A 82 -8.78 19.87 18.69
C LEU A 82 -9.32 21.04 19.51
N ALA A 83 -10.18 20.72 20.48
CA ALA A 83 -10.53 21.64 21.56
C ALA A 83 -9.38 21.71 22.60
N SER A 84 -9.46 22.63 23.55
CA SER A 84 -8.44 22.79 24.59
C SER A 84 -8.29 21.59 25.53
N ASP A 85 -9.27 20.69 25.54
CA ASP A 85 -9.24 19.40 26.26
C ASP A 85 -8.79 18.23 25.38
N PHE A 86 -8.24 18.53 24.20
CA PHE A 86 -7.79 17.58 23.17
C PHE A 86 -8.90 16.72 22.55
N THR A 87 -10.17 17.07 22.77
CA THR A 87 -11.25 16.38 22.06
C THR A 87 -11.35 16.85 20.60
N PRO A 88 -11.68 15.97 19.65
CA PRO A 88 -11.87 16.35 18.25
C PRO A 88 -12.98 17.38 18.10
N LYS A 89 -12.71 18.46 17.35
CA LYS A 89 -13.65 19.56 17.11
C LYS A 89 -14.06 19.65 15.66
N ARG A 90 -13.11 19.47 14.75
CA ARG A 90 -13.31 19.64 13.31
C ARG A 90 -12.32 18.76 12.56
N HIS A 91 -12.73 18.31 11.39
CA HIS A 91 -11.88 17.59 10.44
C HIS A 91 -11.97 18.28 9.08
N ASP A 92 -10.84 18.68 8.55
CA ASP A 92 -10.69 19.24 7.21
C ASP A 92 -9.69 18.43 6.40
N VAL A 93 -9.88 18.41 5.07
CA VAL A 93 -9.04 17.64 4.16
C VAL A 93 -8.50 18.55 3.08
N TYR A 94 -7.18 18.49 2.88
CA TYR A 94 -6.46 19.25 1.86
C TYR A 94 -5.69 18.31 0.95
N ASN A 95 -5.76 18.54 -0.37
CA ASN A 95 -5.00 17.77 -1.36
C ASN A 95 -3.99 18.69 -2.03
N PHE A 96 -2.77 18.25 -2.16
CA PHE A 96 -1.66 19.00 -2.74
C PHE A 96 -1.05 18.24 -3.91
N ASN A 97 -0.61 19.00 -4.92
CA ASN A 97 0.23 18.47 -5.97
C ASN A 97 1.70 18.54 -5.51
N GLY A 98 2.36 17.40 -5.42
CA GLY A 98 3.72 17.30 -4.87
C GLY A 98 3.75 17.25 -3.34
N THR A 99 4.91 17.51 -2.78
CA THR A 99 5.20 17.38 -1.34
C THR A 99 5.29 18.73 -0.61
N ASN A 100 5.16 19.84 -1.33
CA ASN A 100 5.16 21.18 -0.78
C ASN A 100 3.79 21.83 -0.99
N ALA A 101 3.27 22.43 0.05
CA ALA A 101 1.96 23.09 0.00
C ALA A 101 1.91 24.32 0.87
N GLN A 102 0.97 25.18 0.56
CA GLN A 102 0.59 26.32 1.40
C GLN A 102 -0.90 26.20 1.67
N VAL A 103 -1.26 26.18 2.95
CA VAL A 103 -2.66 26.14 3.41
C VAL A 103 -2.89 27.18 4.49
N GLN A 104 -4.13 27.54 4.67
CA GLN A 104 -4.55 28.40 5.77
C GLN A 104 -5.12 27.53 6.87
N LEU A 105 -4.43 27.45 8.00
CA LEU A 105 -4.92 26.81 9.21
C LEU A 105 -5.30 27.88 10.23
N PHE A 106 -6.28 27.58 11.05
CA PHE A 106 -6.68 28.45 12.16
C PHE A 106 -5.70 28.28 13.33
N GLN A 107 -5.66 29.28 14.17
CA GLN A 107 -5.00 29.16 15.46
C GLN A 107 -5.64 28.06 16.30
N GLY A 108 -4.82 27.26 16.97
CA GLY A 108 -5.28 26.19 17.85
C GLY A 108 -4.35 24.99 17.90
N ILE A 109 -4.88 23.87 18.40
CA ILE A 109 -4.18 22.61 18.48
C ILE A 109 -4.71 21.70 17.35
N HIS A 110 -3.81 21.12 16.62
CA HIS A 110 -4.09 20.29 15.45
C HIS A 110 -3.39 18.95 15.51
N ASN A 111 -4.06 17.90 15.07
CA ASN A 111 -3.43 16.66 14.69
C ASN A 111 -3.39 16.60 13.16
N LEU A 112 -2.20 16.57 12.58
CA LEU A 112 -2.01 16.61 11.14
C LEU A 112 -1.54 15.24 10.65
N LEU A 113 -2.38 14.58 9.86
CA LEU A 113 -2.05 13.33 9.22
C LEU A 113 -1.85 13.54 7.73
N PHE A 114 -0.71 13.13 7.22
CA PHE A 114 -0.36 13.21 5.81
C PHE A 114 -0.21 11.81 5.22
N HIS A 115 -0.68 11.63 4.01
CA HIS A 115 -0.36 10.45 3.21
C HIS A 115 -0.40 10.80 1.71
N ASN A 116 0.30 10.03 0.90
CA ASN A 116 0.21 10.22 -0.54
C ASN A 116 -1.11 9.68 -1.10
N ILE A 117 -1.54 10.31 -2.18
CA ILE A 117 -2.73 9.94 -2.95
C ILE A 117 -2.35 9.74 -4.42
N GLY A 118 -3.29 9.26 -5.23
CA GLY A 118 -3.08 9.01 -6.66
C GLY A 118 -2.93 7.53 -7.01
N SER A 119 -3.01 6.63 -6.02
CA SER A 119 -3.13 5.20 -6.23
C SER A 119 -4.59 4.82 -6.53
N GLU A 120 -4.79 3.90 -7.47
CA GLU A 120 -6.10 3.27 -7.73
C GLU A 120 -6.30 1.99 -6.89
N VAL A 121 -5.25 1.50 -6.28
CA VAL A 121 -5.21 0.24 -5.54
C VAL A 121 -5.34 0.44 -4.04
N ASN A 122 -4.63 1.45 -3.49
CA ASN A 122 -4.71 1.78 -2.08
C ASN A 122 -6.04 2.46 -1.78
N LEU A 123 -6.79 1.90 -0.87
CA LEU A 123 -8.08 2.41 -0.40
C LEU A 123 -7.94 2.85 1.06
N PHE A 124 -8.75 3.85 1.43
CA PHE A 124 -8.73 4.39 2.79
C PHE A 124 -10.11 4.23 3.43
N ARG A 125 -10.12 4.02 4.74
CA ARG A 125 -11.36 3.97 5.52
C ARG A 125 -11.24 4.80 6.79
N SER A 126 -12.38 5.20 7.35
CA SER A 126 -12.50 5.94 8.60
C SER A 126 -11.68 7.25 8.63
N GLU A 127 -11.53 7.93 7.48
CA GLU A 127 -10.71 9.15 7.37
C GLU A 127 -11.20 10.29 8.28
N ASP A 128 -12.41 10.21 8.82
CA ASP A 128 -13.01 11.15 9.78
C ASP A 128 -12.68 10.82 11.25
N ASP A 129 -12.17 9.64 11.53
CA ASP A 129 -11.72 9.21 12.87
C ASP A 129 -10.21 8.96 12.86
N LEU A 130 -9.44 9.93 13.37
CA LEU A 130 -7.97 9.85 13.39
C LEU A 130 -7.44 8.53 13.98
N ALA A 131 -8.10 7.98 14.99
CA ALA A 131 -7.63 6.76 15.63
C ALA A 131 -7.79 5.50 14.75
N ASP A 132 -8.64 5.58 13.73
CA ASP A 132 -9.06 4.44 12.89
C ASP A 132 -8.84 4.70 11.38
N VAL A 133 -7.98 5.64 11.02
CA VAL A 133 -7.63 5.87 9.62
C VAL A 133 -6.74 4.73 9.13
N HIS A 134 -7.29 3.89 8.27
CA HIS A 134 -6.59 2.72 7.74
C HIS A 134 -6.44 2.78 6.22
N ALA A 135 -5.33 2.25 5.73
CA ALA A 135 -5.12 1.96 4.32
C ALA A 135 -5.14 0.44 4.10
N TYR A 136 -5.80 0.01 3.03
CA TYR A 136 -5.95 -1.40 2.66
C TYR A 136 -6.07 -1.56 1.15
N THR A 137 -6.08 -2.80 0.65
CA THR A 137 -6.32 -3.10 -0.76
C THR A 137 -7.48 -4.07 -0.95
N ARG A 138 -7.99 -4.14 -2.17
CA ARG A 138 -9.16 -5.00 -2.46
C ARG A 138 -8.81 -6.47 -2.46
N VAL A 139 -9.71 -7.27 -1.91
CA VAL A 139 -9.65 -8.72 -2.05
C VAL A 139 -9.93 -9.12 -3.50
N ILE A 140 -9.09 -9.96 -4.06
CA ILE A 140 -9.23 -10.48 -5.41
C ILE A 140 -10.39 -11.49 -5.44
N SER A 141 -11.29 -11.35 -6.41
CA SER A 141 -12.45 -12.23 -6.55
C SER A 141 -12.05 -13.68 -6.81
N SER A 142 -12.93 -14.62 -6.43
CA SER A 142 -12.69 -16.06 -6.57
C SER A 142 -12.38 -16.51 -8.01
N GLY A 143 -12.94 -15.82 -9.01
CA GLY A 143 -12.67 -16.11 -10.42
C GLY A 143 -11.24 -15.80 -10.84
N LEU A 144 -10.63 -14.74 -10.31
CA LEU A 144 -9.24 -14.38 -10.56
C LEU A 144 -8.27 -15.18 -9.69
N LYS A 145 -8.70 -15.63 -8.52
CA LYS A 145 -7.86 -16.46 -7.62
C LYS A 145 -7.37 -17.75 -8.27
N SER A 146 -8.12 -18.31 -9.22
CA SER A 146 -7.76 -19.58 -9.88
C SER A 146 -6.50 -19.49 -10.73
N SER A 147 -6.12 -18.30 -11.17
CA SER A 147 -4.91 -18.06 -11.96
C SER A 147 -3.68 -17.67 -11.13
N ILE A 148 -3.86 -17.40 -9.82
CA ILE A 148 -2.80 -16.98 -8.92
C ILE A 148 -2.27 -18.20 -8.18
N PRO A 149 -0.94 -18.36 -8.01
CA PRO A 149 -0.37 -19.38 -7.18
C PRO A 149 -0.81 -19.21 -5.73
N VAL A 150 -1.53 -20.20 -5.22
CA VAL A 150 -1.94 -20.27 -3.82
C VAL A 150 -1.59 -21.63 -3.27
N MET A 151 -1.52 -21.76 -1.94
CA MET A 151 -1.26 -23.06 -1.34
C MET A 151 -2.32 -24.07 -1.73
N THR A 152 -1.91 -25.20 -2.25
CA THR A 152 -2.83 -26.31 -2.59
C THR A 152 -3.37 -26.96 -1.32
N GLN A 153 -4.49 -27.71 -1.44
CA GLN A 153 -5.06 -28.48 -0.32
C GLN A 153 -4.04 -29.46 0.27
N ALA A 154 -3.21 -30.09 -0.56
CA ALA A 154 -2.16 -30.99 -0.09
C ALA A 154 -1.06 -30.27 0.70
N GLN A 155 -0.69 -29.06 0.29
CA GLN A 155 0.27 -28.21 1.01
C GLN A 155 -0.33 -27.70 2.33
N LYS A 156 -1.62 -27.35 2.33
CA LYS A 156 -2.38 -26.99 3.54
C LYS A 156 -2.39 -28.15 4.54
N ALA A 157 -2.74 -29.37 4.10
CA ALA A 157 -2.74 -30.55 4.95
C ALA A 157 -1.34 -30.89 5.50
N ALA A 158 -0.28 -30.74 4.70
CA ALA A 158 1.10 -30.96 5.14
C ALA A 158 1.58 -29.90 6.15
N ALA A 159 1.05 -28.68 6.09
CA ALA A 159 1.32 -27.66 7.09
C ALA A 159 0.62 -27.98 8.42
N ALA A 160 -0.62 -28.43 8.38
CA ALA A 160 -1.42 -28.77 9.57
C ALA A 160 -0.86 -29.96 10.38
N THR A 161 -0.09 -30.84 9.77
CA THR A 161 0.55 -31.98 10.48
C THR A 161 1.84 -31.62 11.22
N ARG A 162 2.37 -30.41 11.01
CA ARG A 162 3.49 -29.89 11.79
C ARG A 162 2.93 -29.03 12.92
N THR A 163 2.81 -29.64 14.07
CA THR A 163 2.46 -29.08 15.36
C THR A 163 2.81 -27.60 15.53
N GLU A 164 1.84 -26.77 15.26
CA GLU A 164 1.54 -25.46 15.82
C GLU A 164 0.51 -24.81 14.91
N ALA A 165 -0.39 -24.04 15.45
CA ALA A 165 -1.58 -23.44 14.85
C ALA A 165 -1.35 -22.66 13.53
N ASP A 166 -0.89 -23.33 12.49
CA ASP A 166 -0.78 -22.84 11.11
C ASP A 166 -2.06 -23.14 10.31
N ASP A 167 -3.21 -23.10 10.98
CA ASP A 167 -4.54 -23.33 10.36
C ASP A 167 -4.97 -22.17 9.43
N GLU A 168 -4.14 -21.17 9.23
CA GLU A 168 -4.48 -19.95 8.49
C GLU A 168 -4.10 -19.94 7.03
N ILE A 169 -4.42 -20.99 6.33
CA ILE A 169 -4.13 -21.06 4.89
C ILE A 169 -5.36 -20.69 4.05
N ASP A 170 -6.38 -20.17 4.66
CA ASP A 170 -7.56 -19.62 3.96
C ASP A 170 -7.58 -18.08 3.97
N GLU A 171 -6.39 -17.47 4.03
CA GLU A 171 -6.26 -16.02 4.01
C GLU A 171 -6.71 -15.45 2.66
N PRO A 172 -7.24 -14.22 2.65
CA PRO A 172 -7.64 -13.57 1.42
C PRO A 172 -6.43 -13.29 0.51
N VAL A 173 -6.63 -13.38 -0.79
CA VAL A 173 -5.69 -12.86 -1.77
C VAL A 173 -6.10 -11.43 -2.07
N VAL A 174 -5.19 -10.48 -1.86
CA VAL A 174 -5.44 -9.05 -2.06
C VAL A 174 -4.64 -8.51 -3.24
N LEU A 175 -5.06 -7.36 -3.77
CA LEU A 175 -4.22 -6.66 -4.75
C LEU A 175 -2.93 -6.20 -4.07
N MET A 176 -1.82 -6.28 -4.78
CA MET A 176 -0.55 -5.71 -4.33
C MET A 176 -0.73 -4.21 -4.11
N PRO A 177 -0.45 -3.67 -2.92
CA PRO A 177 -0.55 -2.23 -2.69
C PRO A 177 0.44 -1.45 -3.56
N ASP A 178 0.09 -0.21 -3.87
CA ASP A 178 1.05 0.75 -4.39
C ASP A 178 1.87 1.34 -3.24
N GLU A 179 2.91 2.08 -3.60
CA GLU A 179 3.76 2.79 -2.65
C GLU A 179 2.93 3.75 -1.81
N LEU A 180 2.99 3.60 -0.50
CA LEU A 180 2.25 4.40 0.45
C LEU A 180 3.19 4.94 1.54
N PHE A 181 3.06 6.23 1.80
CA PHE A 181 3.83 6.96 2.79
C PHE A 181 2.86 7.70 3.72
N THR A 182 3.24 7.82 4.97
CA THR A 182 2.48 8.59 5.96
C THR A 182 3.40 9.42 6.85
N MET A 183 2.85 10.50 7.37
CA MET A 183 3.44 11.31 8.43
C MET A 183 2.32 11.72 9.39
N TYR A 184 2.56 11.65 10.66
CA TYR A 184 1.63 12.12 11.68
C TYR A 184 2.34 13.11 12.60
N ASP A 185 1.77 14.30 12.73
CA ASP A 185 2.23 15.38 13.59
C ASP A 185 1.16 15.62 14.66
N GLU A 186 1.43 15.10 15.86
CA GLU A 186 0.50 15.10 16.96
C GLU A 186 0.57 16.42 17.76
N HIS A 187 -0.59 16.95 18.08
CA HIS A 187 -0.74 18.14 18.93
C HIS A 187 0.05 19.35 18.43
N ARG A 188 0.09 19.55 17.11
CA ARG A 188 0.70 20.73 16.52
C ARG A 188 -0.04 21.98 17.01
N GLU A 189 0.63 22.82 17.76
CA GLU A 189 0.11 24.13 18.15
C GLU A 189 0.38 25.15 17.03
N ILE A 190 -0.67 25.85 16.61
CA ILE A 190 -0.58 27.02 15.77
C ILE A 190 -0.88 28.21 16.67
N SER A 191 0.19 28.84 17.11
CA SER A 191 0.19 29.95 18.06
C SER A 191 -0.35 31.23 17.42
N ASP A 192 -0.81 32.16 18.25
CA ASP A 192 -1.08 33.56 17.86
C ASP A 192 0.15 34.45 18.01
N ASN A 193 1.25 33.89 18.50
CA ASN A 193 2.52 34.61 18.63
C ASN A 193 3.18 34.75 17.25
N LEU A 194 3.17 35.97 16.71
CA LEU A 194 3.74 36.25 15.39
C LEU A 194 5.26 36.07 15.33
N ASP A 195 5.95 36.01 16.48
CA ASP A 195 7.40 35.74 16.51
C ASP A 195 7.75 34.32 16.07
N ASP A 196 6.77 33.40 16.07
CA ASP A 196 6.92 32.02 15.60
C ASP A 196 6.84 31.91 14.06
N PHE A 197 6.55 33.02 13.37
CA PHE A 197 6.28 33.07 11.93
C PHE A 197 7.32 33.91 11.20
N GLU A 198 7.64 33.49 9.98
CA GLU A 198 8.41 34.30 9.04
C GLU A 198 7.46 35.25 8.28
N TYR A 199 7.80 36.53 8.19
CA TYR A 199 7.03 37.48 7.41
C TYR A 199 7.57 37.55 5.98
N VAL A 200 6.82 36.97 5.03
CA VAL A 200 7.22 36.88 3.63
C VAL A 200 6.14 37.51 2.74
N ASN A 201 6.49 38.51 1.95
CA ASN A 201 5.59 39.13 0.96
C ASN A 201 4.24 39.58 1.51
N GLY A 202 4.20 40.08 2.74
CA GLY A 202 2.95 40.57 3.36
C GLY A 202 2.14 39.49 4.08
N VAL A 203 2.66 38.27 4.19
CA VAL A 203 1.98 37.13 4.84
C VAL A 203 2.89 36.55 5.92
N TYR A 204 2.32 36.18 7.05
CA TYR A 204 3.00 35.41 8.08
C TYR A 204 2.99 33.92 7.71
N VAL A 205 4.16 33.31 7.67
CA VAL A 205 4.35 31.91 7.25
C VAL A 205 4.91 31.11 8.42
N LEU A 206 4.19 30.05 8.80
CA LEU A 206 4.69 29.03 9.71
C LEU A 206 5.15 27.81 8.88
N HIS A 207 6.39 27.43 9.05
CA HIS A 207 6.93 26.25 8.37
C HIS A 207 6.67 25.00 9.18
N ILE A 208 5.76 24.14 8.71
CA ILE A 208 5.55 22.80 9.24
C ILE A 208 6.36 21.83 8.38
N LYS A 209 7.33 21.18 9.00
CA LYS A 209 8.23 20.23 8.34
C LYS A 209 8.02 18.85 8.93
N GLY A 210 8.13 17.84 8.12
CA GLY A 210 8.07 16.45 8.55
C GLY A 210 8.46 15.49 7.44
N ASP A 211 8.69 14.26 7.81
CA ASP A 211 9.14 13.22 6.92
C ASP A 211 8.00 12.25 6.63
N LEU A 212 7.73 12.04 5.34
CA LEU A 212 6.83 10.99 4.89
C LEU A 212 7.58 9.66 4.90
N GLU A 213 7.19 8.78 5.80
CA GLU A 213 7.79 7.46 5.94
C GLU A 213 6.96 6.39 5.25
N PRO A 214 7.59 5.39 4.60
CA PRO A 214 6.86 4.32 3.93
C PRO A 214 6.10 3.44 4.94
N VAL A 215 4.91 3.03 4.56
CA VAL A 215 4.08 2.04 5.25
C VAL A 215 3.73 0.85 4.35
N THR A 216 4.25 0.84 3.13
CA THR A 216 4.33 -0.33 2.27
C THR A 216 5.81 -0.65 2.04
N TYR A 217 6.16 -1.92 2.07
CA TYR A 217 7.55 -2.38 2.05
C TYR A 217 7.80 -3.23 0.82
N ILE A 218 8.92 -2.96 0.14
CA ILE A 218 9.31 -3.64 -1.09
C ILE A 218 10.18 -4.84 -0.75
N TYR A 219 9.75 -6.03 -1.18
CA TYR A 219 10.59 -7.23 -1.18
C TYR A 219 10.96 -7.59 -2.61
N LEU A 220 12.25 -7.83 -2.83
CA LEU A 220 12.80 -8.32 -4.08
C LEU A 220 13.21 -9.77 -3.91
N PHE A 221 12.60 -10.66 -4.68
CA PHE A 221 12.95 -12.07 -4.69
C PHE A 221 13.91 -12.36 -5.81
N GLN A 222 15.01 -13.05 -5.51
CA GLN A 222 15.86 -13.68 -6.50
C GLN A 222 15.98 -15.16 -6.19
N ILE A 223 15.62 -15.99 -7.15
CA ILE A 223 15.62 -17.45 -7.04
C ILE A 223 16.70 -17.98 -7.96
N LYS A 224 17.76 -18.54 -7.36
CA LYS A 224 18.85 -19.20 -8.10
C LYS A 224 18.44 -20.63 -8.41
N LEU A 225 18.43 -20.97 -9.68
CA LEU A 225 18.11 -22.30 -10.18
C LEU A 225 19.40 -23.13 -10.31
N ILE A 226 19.69 -23.92 -9.30
CA ILE A 226 20.86 -24.80 -9.32
C ILE A 226 20.58 -25.98 -10.27
N ASN A 227 21.57 -26.37 -11.04
CA ASN A 227 21.49 -27.47 -12.00
C ASN A 227 20.37 -27.31 -13.05
N ASN A 228 19.95 -26.08 -13.36
CA ASN A 228 18.80 -25.83 -14.24
C ASN A 228 18.98 -26.43 -15.66
N ARG A 229 20.12 -26.16 -16.32
CA ARG A 229 20.40 -26.64 -17.69
C ARG A 229 19.27 -26.33 -18.69
N GLY A 230 18.52 -25.22 -18.47
CA GLY A 230 17.40 -24.81 -19.32
C GLY A 230 16.09 -25.58 -19.05
N ARG A 231 16.01 -26.40 -18.02
CA ARG A 231 14.81 -27.21 -17.70
C ARG A 231 13.67 -26.36 -17.13
N VAL A 232 13.98 -25.34 -16.32
CA VAL A 232 13.00 -24.33 -15.89
C VAL A 232 12.98 -23.21 -16.91
N THR A 233 11.80 -22.83 -17.36
CA THR A 233 11.60 -21.84 -18.42
C THR A 233 10.90 -20.56 -17.93
N GLY A 234 10.40 -20.56 -16.72
CA GLY A 234 9.72 -19.41 -16.12
C GLY A 234 8.72 -19.80 -15.05
N SER A 235 7.71 -18.95 -14.90
CA SER A 235 6.57 -19.18 -14.00
C SER A 235 5.26 -18.92 -14.75
N ILE A 236 4.21 -19.67 -14.40
CA ILE A 236 2.85 -19.45 -14.90
C ILE A 236 1.98 -18.88 -13.76
N GLY A 237 1.31 -17.76 -14.02
CA GLY A 237 0.50 -17.07 -13.01
C GLY A 237 1.33 -16.36 -11.91
N GLY A 238 2.67 -16.31 -12.09
CA GLY A 238 3.55 -15.59 -11.13
C GLY A 238 3.79 -16.35 -9.83
N ALA A 239 3.80 -15.60 -8.73
CA ALA A 239 3.95 -16.08 -7.36
C ALA A 239 3.02 -15.32 -6.41
N ALA A 240 2.98 -15.73 -5.15
CA ALA A 240 2.36 -14.97 -4.07
C ALA A 240 3.23 -15.04 -2.80
N LEU A 241 3.35 -13.93 -2.10
CA LEU A 241 3.90 -13.87 -0.75
C LEU A 241 2.73 -13.93 0.24
N THR A 242 2.76 -14.93 1.13
CA THR A 242 1.67 -15.20 2.09
C THR A 242 1.98 -14.69 3.49
N GLY A 243 0.95 -14.56 4.33
CA GLY A 243 1.11 -14.18 5.74
C GLY A 243 1.44 -12.70 5.95
N MET A 244 1.18 -11.85 4.97
CA MET A 244 1.44 -10.41 5.08
C MET A 244 0.21 -9.68 5.61
N ALA A 245 0.40 -8.55 6.29
CA ALA A 245 -0.71 -7.73 6.76
C ALA A 245 -1.60 -7.26 5.60
N ASP A 246 -2.91 -7.24 5.81
CA ASP A 246 -3.90 -6.82 4.82
C ASP A 246 -4.25 -5.33 4.91
N ASP A 247 -3.90 -4.67 6.02
CA ASP A 247 -4.05 -3.22 6.18
C ASP A 247 -3.04 -2.60 7.17
N VAL A 248 -3.01 -1.26 7.20
CA VAL A 248 -2.18 -0.48 8.11
C VAL A 248 -2.95 0.73 8.63
N CYS A 249 -2.87 0.99 9.94
CA CYS A 249 -3.34 2.22 10.57
C CYS A 249 -2.32 3.34 10.31
N LEU A 250 -2.73 4.40 9.62
CA LEU A 250 -1.79 5.44 9.17
C LEU A 250 -1.16 6.26 10.29
N PRO A 251 -1.90 6.74 11.32
CA PRO A 251 -1.31 7.53 12.39
C PRO A 251 -0.26 6.77 13.20
N THR A 252 -0.51 5.51 13.50
CA THR A 252 0.37 4.69 14.34
C THR A 252 1.37 3.87 13.53
N ARG A 253 1.12 3.71 12.23
CA ARG A 253 1.84 2.79 11.32
C ARG A 253 1.77 1.32 11.79
N MET A 254 0.79 1.00 12.62
CA MET A 254 0.54 -0.35 13.07
C MET A 254 -0.21 -1.14 12.01
N ASN A 255 0.33 -2.26 11.62
CA ASN A 255 -0.31 -3.22 10.75
C ASN A 255 -1.41 -3.98 11.46
N ALA A 256 -2.47 -4.32 10.74
CA ALA A 256 -3.48 -5.24 11.25
C ALA A 256 -2.88 -6.60 11.62
N THR A 257 -3.58 -7.33 12.47
CA THR A 257 -3.19 -8.72 12.83
C THR A 257 -3.68 -9.74 11.81
N SER A 258 -4.66 -9.36 10.98
CA SER A 258 -5.15 -10.17 9.87
C SER A 258 -4.12 -10.30 8.77
N THR A 259 -4.11 -11.47 8.12
CA THR A 259 -3.13 -11.83 7.10
C THR A 259 -3.74 -11.94 5.71
N SER A 260 -2.92 -11.73 4.71
CA SER A 260 -3.27 -11.86 3.31
C SER A 260 -2.12 -12.41 2.47
N SER A 261 -2.47 -12.98 1.31
CA SER A 261 -1.53 -13.34 0.25
C SER A 261 -1.47 -12.22 -0.79
N VAL A 262 -0.28 -11.78 -1.13
CA VAL A 262 -0.05 -10.72 -2.12
C VAL A 262 0.59 -11.33 -3.37
N PRO A 263 -0.10 -11.32 -4.53
CA PRO A 263 0.42 -11.88 -5.77
C PRO A 263 1.46 -10.95 -6.41
N MET A 264 2.40 -11.57 -7.15
CA MET A 264 3.44 -10.87 -7.89
C MET A 264 3.81 -11.63 -9.17
N ASN A 265 4.33 -10.89 -10.14
CA ASN A 265 4.90 -11.48 -11.34
C ASN A 265 6.31 -12.01 -11.07
N VAL A 266 6.67 -13.10 -11.72
CA VAL A 266 8.00 -13.70 -11.66
C VAL A 266 8.55 -13.84 -13.06
N TYR A 267 9.77 -13.39 -13.28
CA TYR A 267 10.45 -13.43 -14.56
C TYR A 267 11.75 -14.21 -14.45
N ILE A 268 12.12 -14.91 -15.53
CA ILE A 268 13.43 -15.56 -15.65
C ILE A 268 14.36 -14.66 -16.47
N ASN A 269 15.60 -14.58 -16.06
CA ASN A 269 16.63 -13.79 -16.73
C ASN A 269 17.29 -14.61 -17.85
N LYS A 270 16.61 -14.72 -19.00
CA LYS A 270 16.98 -15.65 -20.07
C LYS A 270 18.29 -15.33 -20.79
N ASP A 271 18.60 -14.03 -20.91
CA ASP A 271 19.69 -13.60 -21.79
C ASP A 271 21.04 -13.52 -21.07
N ASP A 272 21.05 -13.05 -19.82
CA ASP A 272 22.28 -12.81 -19.07
C ASP A 272 22.60 -13.93 -18.06
N ASN A 273 21.57 -14.44 -17.42
CA ASN A 273 21.70 -15.53 -16.46
C ASN A 273 20.41 -16.36 -16.42
N PRO A 274 20.28 -17.38 -17.26
CA PRO A 274 19.05 -18.18 -17.37
C PRO A 274 18.74 -19.01 -16.12
N ASP A 275 19.67 -19.07 -15.19
CA ASP A 275 19.52 -19.77 -13.94
C ASP A 275 19.08 -18.86 -12.78
N LEU A 276 18.57 -17.65 -13.10
CA LEU A 276 18.09 -16.71 -12.13
C LEU A 276 16.67 -16.23 -12.45
N MET A 277 15.76 -16.32 -11.47
CA MET A 277 14.42 -15.75 -11.55
C MET A 277 14.31 -14.58 -10.58
N GLY A 278 13.51 -13.57 -10.96
CA GLY A 278 13.30 -12.36 -10.16
C GLY A 278 11.83 -12.00 -10.02
N ALA A 279 11.48 -11.42 -8.87
CA ALA A 279 10.15 -10.88 -8.59
C ALA A 279 10.23 -9.68 -7.65
N ARG A 280 9.23 -8.80 -7.73
CA ARG A 280 9.03 -7.65 -6.84
C ARG A 280 7.63 -7.69 -6.28
N VAL A 281 7.51 -7.47 -4.99
CA VAL A 281 6.22 -7.32 -4.31
C VAL A 281 6.27 -6.18 -3.30
N LEU A 282 5.16 -5.44 -3.20
CA LEU A 282 4.91 -4.51 -2.11
C LEU A 282 3.86 -5.12 -1.19
N THR A 283 4.03 -4.89 0.12
CA THR A 283 3.09 -5.33 1.14
C THR A 283 3.04 -4.29 2.25
N PHE A 284 2.03 -4.31 3.10
CA PHE A 284 2.03 -3.52 4.33
C PHE A 284 3.04 -4.03 5.38
N GLY A 285 3.64 -5.19 5.14
CA GLY A 285 4.64 -5.78 6.00
C GLY A 285 4.10 -6.83 6.95
N ILE A 286 4.78 -6.99 8.07
CA ILE A 286 4.50 -8.06 9.06
C ILE A 286 3.27 -7.69 9.88
N PRO A 287 2.31 -8.65 10.08
CA PRO A 287 1.09 -8.40 10.84
C PRO A 287 1.34 -8.04 12.31
N GLY A 288 0.45 -7.18 12.85
CA GLY A 288 0.37 -6.87 14.27
C GLY A 288 1.54 -6.06 14.84
N CYS A 289 2.27 -5.35 13.98
CA CYS A 289 3.35 -4.45 14.43
C CYS A 289 3.49 -3.24 13.51
N ASN A 290 4.29 -2.27 13.95
CA ASN A 290 4.93 -1.30 13.07
C ASN A 290 6.31 -1.85 12.68
N PRO A 291 6.53 -2.29 11.44
CA PRO A 291 7.79 -2.92 11.04
C PRO A 291 9.02 -2.01 11.15
N ALA A 292 8.82 -0.69 11.11
CA ALA A 292 9.89 0.30 11.24
C ALA A 292 10.25 0.62 12.71
N ASP A 293 9.42 0.20 13.68
CA ASP A 293 9.69 0.34 15.11
C ASP A 293 10.23 -0.97 15.68
N PRO A 294 11.53 -1.04 16.09
CA PRO A 294 12.11 -2.27 16.61
C PRO A 294 11.40 -2.84 17.85
N ALA A 295 10.83 -1.98 18.70
CA ALA A 295 10.12 -2.42 19.90
C ALA A 295 8.77 -3.08 19.54
N SER A 296 8.02 -2.44 18.64
CA SER A 296 6.77 -2.98 18.11
C SER A 296 7.03 -4.29 17.35
N PHE A 297 8.05 -4.30 16.50
CA PHE A 297 8.44 -5.48 15.73
C PHE A 297 8.84 -6.67 16.62
N ALA A 298 9.59 -6.42 17.71
CA ALA A 298 9.98 -7.48 18.65
C ALA A 298 8.78 -8.11 19.37
N ALA A 299 7.66 -7.38 19.50
CA ALA A 299 6.42 -7.86 20.09
C ALA A 299 5.46 -8.48 19.04
N ALA A 300 5.81 -8.45 17.76
CA ALA A 300 4.96 -8.97 16.69
C ALA A 300 4.67 -10.47 16.86
N PRO A 301 3.44 -10.92 16.55
CA PRO A 301 3.10 -12.34 16.56
C PRO A 301 4.07 -13.18 15.70
N ALA A 302 4.34 -14.39 16.12
CA ALA A 302 5.14 -15.34 15.35
C ALA A 302 4.28 -15.91 14.21
N GLY A 303 4.22 -15.19 13.08
CA GLY A 303 3.56 -15.65 11.85
C GLY A 303 4.51 -16.40 10.94
N LYS A 304 3.95 -17.12 9.97
CA LYS A 304 4.69 -17.79 8.90
C LYS A 304 4.49 -17.06 7.58
N HIS A 305 5.57 -16.95 6.82
CA HIS A 305 5.58 -16.33 5.51
C HIS A 305 6.08 -17.33 4.48
N TYR A 306 5.35 -17.49 3.38
CA TYR A 306 5.74 -18.41 2.32
C TYR A 306 5.76 -17.71 0.97
N LEU A 307 6.76 -18.02 0.17
CA LEU A 307 6.71 -17.78 -1.27
C LEU A 307 6.03 -18.99 -1.92
N VAL A 308 4.91 -18.78 -2.58
CA VAL A 308 4.20 -19.80 -3.37
C VAL A 308 4.37 -19.45 -4.84
N VAL A 309 4.94 -20.33 -5.64
CA VAL A 309 5.23 -20.09 -7.04
C VAL A 309 4.95 -21.31 -7.92
N ASN A 310 4.42 -21.08 -9.13
CA ASN A 310 4.23 -22.10 -10.14
C ASN A 310 5.45 -22.14 -11.08
N ILE A 311 6.32 -23.09 -10.91
CA ILE A 311 7.50 -23.27 -11.77
C ILE A 311 7.09 -24.01 -13.03
N CYS A 312 7.45 -23.43 -14.19
CA CYS A 312 7.24 -24.03 -15.52
C CYS A 312 8.51 -24.71 -16.01
N PHE A 313 8.35 -25.90 -16.57
CA PHE A 313 9.44 -26.70 -17.12
C PHE A 313 9.40 -26.72 -18.64
N ALA A 314 10.56 -26.98 -19.25
CA ALA A 314 10.70 -27.13 -20.70
C ALA A 314 9.86 -28.28 -21.28
N THR A 315 9.44 -29.22 -20.45
CA THR A 315 8.50 -30.29 -20.81
C THR A 315 7.06 -29.81 -21.04
N GLY A 316 6.76 -28.54 -20.73
CA GLY A 316 5.40 -27.98 -20.74
C GLY A 316 4.62 -28.25 -19.43
N ASN A 317 5.21 -29.01 -18.52
CA ASN A 317 4.61 -29.22 -17.21
C ASN A 317 4.88 -28.02 -16.28
N TYR A 318 4.08 -27.92 -15.21
CA TYR A 318 4.36 -26.97 -14.14
C TYR A 318 4.15 -27.62 -12.77
N LYS A 319 4.76 -27.04 -11.76
CA LYS A 319 4.58 -27.47 -10.37
C LYS A 319 4.42 -26.27 -9.46
N ASN A 320 3.37 -26.27 -8.64
CA ASN A 320 3.23 -25.34 -7.54
C ASN A 320 4.17 -25.75 -6.40
N ILE A 321 5.05 -24.85 -6.00
CA ILE A 321 5.96 -25.04 -4.88
C ILE A 321 5.73 -23.97 -3.81
N ARG A 322 6.03 -24.33 -2.58
CA ARG A 322 5.97 -23.46 -1.42
C ARG A 322 7.33 -23.45 -0.73
N ILE A 323 7.87 -22.27 -0.52
CA ILE A 323 9.17 -22.07 0.12
C ILE A 323 8.92 -21.25 1.40
N ASP A 324 9.37 -21.74 2.55
CA ASP A 324 9.33 -20.98 3.81
C ASP A 324 10.39 -19.86 3.75
N VAL A 325 9.93 -18.61 3.79
CA VAL A 325 10.76 -17.41 3.78
C VAL A 325 10.63 -16.61 5.08
N THR A 326 10.05 -17.24 6.11
CA THR A 326 9.70 -16.57 7.37
C THR A 326 10.90 -15.87 8.00
N GLU A 327 12.04 -16.55 8.12
CA GLU A 327 13.23 -15.98 8.74
C GLU A 327 13.76 -14.77 7.95
N GLN A 328 13.77 -14.87 6.61
CA GLN A 328 14.25 -13.78 5.76
C GLN A 328 13.30 -12.57 5.79
N VAL A 329 11.99 -12.80 5.71
CA VAL A 329 10.97 -11.73 5.82
C VAL A 329 11.09 -11.03 7.18
N ARG A 330 11.23 -11.79 8.26
CA ARG A 330 11.38 -11.20 9.60
C ARG A 330 12.72 -10.49 9.79
N ALA A 331 13.80 -10.97 9.18
CA ALA A 331 15.09 -10.26 9.20
C ALA A 331 15.06 -8.95 8.39
N LEU A 332 14.15 -8.84 7.44
CA LEU A 332 13.97 -7.71 6.54
C LEU A 332 12.59 -7.05 6.77
N SER A 333 12.28 -6.68 8.02
CA SER A 333 10.94 -6.21 8.41
C SER A 333 10.42 -5.03 7.58
N THR A 334 11.32 -4.18 7.10
CA THR A 334 11.03 -3.01 6.27
C THR A 334 11.32 -3.22 4.77
N GLY A 335 11.36 -4.49 4.33
CA GLY A 335 11.68 -4.85 2.95
C GLY A 335 13.16 -5.09 2.71
N GLY A 336 13.47 -5.64 1.55
CA GLY A 336 14.84 -5.98 1.17
C GLY A 336 14.90 -7.09 0.13
N VAL A 337 16.10 -7.67 -0.05
CA VAL A 337 16.35 -8.74 -1.01
C VAL A 337 16.31 -10.10 -0.33
N ILE A 338 15.42 -10.95 -0.78
CA ILE A 338 15.29 -12.35 -0.37
C ILE A 338 15.92 -13.23 -1.46
N THR A 339 16.97 -13.95 -1.11
CA THR A 339 17.66 -14.88 -2.02
C THR A 339 17.31 -16.30 -1.67
N LEU A 340 16.84 -17.04 -2.68
CA LEU A 340 16.47 -18.45 -2.58
C LEU A 340 17.32 -19.29 -3.54
N GLU A 341 17.58 -20.52 -3.17
CA GLU A 341 18.21 -21.52 -4.04
C GLU A 341 17.24 -22.67 -4.25
N LEU A 342 17.05 -23.07 -5.50
CA LEU A 342 16.18 -24.15 -5.91
C LEU A 342 16.97 -25.10 -6.77
N ASP A 343 17.24 -26.32 -6.27
CA ASP A 343 17.88 -27.34 -7.06
C ASP A 343 16.85 -28.01 -7.98
N VAL A 344 17.08 -27.88 -9.28
CA VAL A 344 16.16 -28.43 -10.28
C VAL A 344 16.23 -29.95 -10.33
N ASP A 345 17.33 -30.54 -9.89
CA ASP A 345 17.47 -32.01 -9.79
C ASP A 345 16.59 -32.62 -8.67
N ASP A 346 16.08 -31.80 -7.74
CA ASP A 346 15.14 -32.25 -6.70
C ASP A 346 13.70 -32.44 -7.22
N PHE A 347 13.41 -31.98 -8.44
CA PHE A 347 12.12 -32.25 -9.04
C PHE A 347 11.99 -33.65 -9.60
N PRO A 348 10.78 -34.22 -9.60
CA PRO A 348 10.54 -35.52 -10.24
C PRO A 348 10.97 -35.57 -11.69
N PRO A 349 11.66 -36.60 -12.16
CA PRO A 349 12.15 -36.71 -13.53
C PRO A 349 11.07 -36.45 -14.61
N GLU A 350 9.84 -36.88 -14.35
CA GLU A 350 8.70 -36.69 -15.26
C GLU A 350 8.32 -35.23 -15.50
N LEU A 351 8.77 -34.31 -14.61
CA LEU A 351 8.55 -32.89 -14.78
C LEU A 351 9.70 -32.23 -15.57
N ILE A 352 10.93 -32.68 -15.34
CA ILE A 352 12.13 -32.00 -15.82
C ILE A 352 12.72 -32.61 -17.07
N ASP A 353 12.56 -33.91 -17.28
CA ASP A 353 13.11 -34.62 -18.42
C ASP A 353 12.02 -34.82 -19.51
N PRO A 354 12.35 -34.61 -20.79
CA PRO A 354 11.42 -34.94 -21.84
C PRO A 354 11.10 -36.44 -21.79
N PRO A 355 9.89 -36.88 -22.10
CA PRO A 355 9.53 -38.28 -22.12
C PRO A 355 10.50 -39.02 -23.03
N ILE A 356 11.06 -40.13 -22.53
CA ILE A 356 11.96 -40.98 -23.31
C ILE A 356 11.17 -41.48 -24.52
N THR A 357 11.40 -40.90 -25.67
CA THR A 357 10.82 -41.33 -26.94
C THR A 357 11.52 -42.60 -27.42
N GLY A 358 11.27 -43.71 -26.74
CA GLY A 358 11.79 -45.03 -27.05
C GLY A 358 10.67 -46.04 -27.13
N GLY A 359 9.95 -46.07 -28.23
CA GLY A 359 8.95 -47.10 -28.50
C GLY A 359 7.60 -46.51 -28.91
N GLY A 360 7.39 -46.39 -30.21
CA GLY A 360 6.14 -46.39 -31.01
C GLY A 360 4.84 -45.84 -30.43
N GLY A 361 4.84 -44.91 -29.50
CA GLY A 361 3.68 -44.28 -28.93
C GLY A 361 3.49 -42.86 -29.54
N PHE A 362 2.29 -42.57 -29.95
CA PHE A 362 1.86 -41.25 -30.44
C PHE A 362 2.16 -40.16 -29.37
N ASN A 363 3.09 -39.31 -29.71
CA ASN A 363 3.43 -38.16 -28.83
C ASN A 363 2.80 -36.93 -29.46
N PRO A 364 1.69 -36.39 -28.93
CA PRO A 364 1.10 -35.18 -29.46
C PRO A 364 2.02 -34.00 -29.06
N LEU A 365 2.89 -33.61 -29.96
CA LEU A 365 3.56 -32.32 -29.93
C LEU A 365 2.52 -31.23 -30.16
N ILE A 366 2.03 -30.61 -29.13
CA ILE A 366 1.30 -29.36 -29.22
C ILE A 366 2.35 -28.27 -29.47
N SER A 367 2.56 -27.92 -30.73
CA SER A 367 3.63 -27.00 -31.17
C SER A 367 3.24 -25.53 -31.15
N ASN A 368 1.98 -25.18 -30.91
CA ASN A 368 1.51 -23.80 -30.93
C ASN A 368 0.56 -23.51 -29.78
N TRP A 369 1.00 -22.68 -28.85
CA TRP A 369 0.17 -22.04 -27.84
C TRP A 369 0.05 -20.55 -28.18
N GLU A 370 -1.13 -20.09 -28.44
CA GLU A 370 -1.39 -18.66 -28.58
C GLU A 370 -1.94 -18.14 -27.27
N VAL A 371 -1.25 -17.20 -26.66
CA VAL A 371 -1.73 -16.51 -25.46
C VAL A 371 -2.70 -15.44 -25.90
N VAL A 372 -3.98 -15.66 -25.69
CA VAL A 372 -5.00 -14.65 -25.90
C VAL A 372 -5.09 -13.82 -24.62
N ASN A 373 -5.00 -12.49 -24.75
CA ASN A 373 -5.18 -11.54 -23.65
C ASN A 373 -6.50 -11.81 -22.91
N GLY A 374 -6.42 -12.31 -21.68
CA GLY A 374 -7.58 -12.72 -20.89
C GLY A 374 -7.36 -13.99 -20.07
N GLY A 375 -6.20 -14.63 -20.15
CA GLY A 375 -5.84 -15.76 -19.29
C GLY A 375 -6.55 -17.08 -19.59
N THR A 376 -7.20 -17.23 -20.74
CA THR A 376 -7.80 -18.50 -21.16
C THR A 376 -6.92 -19.15 -22.21
N ILE A 377 -6.37 -20.31 -21.91
CA ILE A 377 -5.64 -21.15 -22.88
C ILE A 377 -6.67 -21.98 -23.62
N ILE A 378 -6.84 -21.74 -24.92
CA ILE A 378 -7.66 -22.58 -25.79
C ILE A 378 -6.69 -23.43 -26.62
N GLY A 379 -6.70 -24.74 -26.38
CA GLY A 379 -6.00 -25.71 -27.22
C GLY A 379 -6.83 -25.95 -28.49
N THR A 380 -6.23 -25.84 -29.64
CA THR A 380 -6.77 -26.31 -30.94
C THR A 380 -6.15 -27.65 -31.34
#